data_5d71340b29ce31dcefc40c9617fd0cfa
#
_entry.id   5d71340b29ce31dcefc40c9617fd0cfa
#
_cell.length_a   1.000
_cell.length_b   1.000
_cell.length_c   1.000
_cell.angle_alpha   90.00
_cell.angle_beta   90.00
_cell.angle_gamma   90.00
#
_symmetry.space_group_name_H-M   'P 1'
#
loop_
_entity.id
_entity.type
_entity.pdbx_description
1 polymer ?
#
loop_
_entity_poly.entity_id
_entity_poly.type
_entity_poly.pdbx_seq_one_letter_code
_entity_poly.pdbx_strand_id
1 'polypeptide(L)'
;EWNKGVIGIVASRLSEQYFKPAVVLTLSNGMATGSARSIAGFDLYKAIDCCRDLLENFGGHIYAAGLTLKLENVKEFKERFEKYVSENITDEQKIPQIDIDTELSLSEINDNFFDRLGQFAPYGPENTKPVFVTFNVIDAGGCKLVGLDQKHLKLDVCTPESRYTRCSGIAFNVEDPQKCIEHIKSKKPFNIC
;
A
#
# COMPACT_ATOMS: atom_id res chain seq x y z
N GLU A 1 -24.53 -2.42 11.15
CA GLU A 1 -23.78 -3.69 11.13
C GLU A 1 -23.20 -3.90 9.73
N TRP A 2 -21.93 -4.25 9.67
CA TRP A 2 -21.27 -4.53 8.41
C TRP A 2 -21.39 -6.00 8.04
N ASN A 3 -21.53 -6.29 6.76
CA ASN A 3 -21.57 -7.67 6.29
C ASN A 3 -20.19 -8.32 6.49
N LYS A 4 -20.17 -9.56 7.01
CA LYS A 4 -18.94 -10.35 7.19
C LYS A 4 -18.08 -10.44 5.93
N GLY A 5 -18.72 -10.48 4.74
CA GLY A 5 -18.02 -10.58 3.46
C GLY A 5 -17.18 -9.35 3.10
N VAL A 6 -17.43 -8.19 3.73
CA VAL A 6 -16.71 -6.94 3.38
C VAL A 6 -15.67 -6.53 4.40
N ILE A 7 -15.73 -7.02 5.66
CA ILE A 7 -14.80 -6.59 6.71
C ILE A 7 -13.33 -6.90 6.39
N GLY A 8 -13.08 -7.98 5.64
CA GLY A 8 -11.74 -8.32 5.18
C GLY A 8 -11.17 -7.30 4.19
N ILE A 9 -12.00 -6.78 3.28
CA ILE A 9 -11.61 -5.73 2.33
C ILE A 9 -11.35 -4.43 3.09
N VAL A 10 -12.20 -4.12 4.08
CA VAL A 10 -12.01 -2.91 4.92
C VAL A 10 -10.72 -3.02 5.72
N ALA A 11 -10.44 -4.18 6.34
CA ALA A 11 -9.20 -4.39 7.07
C ALA A 11 -7.96 -4.22 6.17
N SER A 12 -8.00 -4.73 4.92
CA SER A 12 -6.94 -4.52 3.93
C SER A 12 -6.74 -3.03 3.64
N ARG A 13 -7.82 -2.30 3.35
CA ARG A 13 -7.75 -0.86 3.05
C ARG A 13 -7.21 -0.05 4.21
N LEU A 14 -7.60 -0.37 5.44
CA LEU A 14 -7.07 0.29 6.62
C LEU A 14 -5.57 -0.01 6.82
N SER A 15 -5.17 -1.28 6.64
CA SER A 15 -3.76 -1.66 6.73
C SER A 15 -2.91 -0.97 5.67
N GLU A 16 -3.39 -0.88 4.42
CA GLU A 16 -2.73 -0.18 3.32
C GLU A 16 -2.64 1.34 3.58
N GLN A 17 -3.73 1.96 4.03
CA GLN A 17 -3.81 3.41 4.23
C GLN A 17 -2.97 3.91 5.40
N TYR A 18 -3.01 3.19 6.52
CA TYR A 18 -2.34 3.61 7.76
C TYR A 18 -1.00 2.92 7.98
N PHE A 19 -0.63 1.98 7.13
CA PHE A 19 0.57 1.17 7.22
C PHE A 19 0.78 0.54 8.60
N LYS A 20 -0.30 -0.07 9.10
CA LYS A 20 -0.36 -0.73 10.41
C LYS A 20 -1.20 -2.00 10.34
N PRO A 21 -0.93 -3.01 11.18
CA PRO A 21 -1.85 -4.12 11.36
C PRO A 21 -3.23 -3.61 11.75
N ALA A 22 -4.27 -4.12 11.10
CA ALA A 22 -5.65 -3.67 11.32
C ALA A 22 -6.58 -4.85 11.59
N VAL A 23 -7.46 -4.70 12.57
CA VAL A 23 -8.55 -5.64 12.88
C VAL A 23 -9.88 -4.92 12.74
N VAL A 24 -10.77 -5.47 11.93
CA VAL A 24 -12.13 -4.95 11.75
C VAL A 24 -13.11 -5.97 12.32
N LEU A 25 -13.93 -5.54 13.26
CA LEU A 25 -14.95 -6.37 13.93
C LEU A 25 -16.34 -5.96 13.47
N THR A 26 -17.22 -6.94 13.32
CA THR A 26 -18.68 -6.73 13.14
C THR A 26 -19.47 -7.64 14.09
N LEU A 27 -20.67 -7.20 14.46
CA LEU A 27 -21.57 -8.01 15.22
C LEU A 27 -22.23 -9.07 14.33
N SER A 28 -22.16 -10.32 14.72
CA SER A 28 -22.80 -11.42 14.03
C SER A 28 -23.17 -12.55 15.00
N ASN A 29 -24.46 -12.95 15.02
CA ASN A 29 -24.99 -13.99 15.89
C ASN A 29 -24.65 -13.78 17.37
N GLY A 30 -24.73 -12.53 17.86
CA GLY A 30 -24.42 -12.18 19.25
C GLY A 30 -22.92 -12.15 19.60
N MET A 31 -22.03 -12.39 18.63
CA MET A 31 -20.58 -12.41 18.80
C MET A 31 -19.93 -11.32 17.96
N ALA A 32 -18.77 -10.85 18.39
CA ALA A 32 -17.89 -10.06 17.55
C ALA A 32 -17.11 -10.98 16.61
N THR A 33 -17.31 -10.82 15.30
CA THR A 33 -16.56 -11.56 14.27
C THR A 33 -15.67 -10.59 13.53
N GLY A 34 -14.41 -10.94 13.32
CA GLY A 34 -13.40 -10.06 12.77
C GLY A 34 -12.60 -10.63 11.63
N SER A 35 -12.04 -9.70 10.87
CA SER A 35 -10.98 -9.96 9.90
C SER A 35 -9.80 -9.04 10.19
N ALA A 36 -8.62 -9.63 10.22
CA ALA A 36 -7.38 -8.94 10.48
C ALA A 36 -6.46 -8.97 9.26
N ARG A 37 -5.70 -7.91 9.06
CA ARG A 37 -4.68 -7.79 8.00
C ARG A 37 -3.41 -7.21 8.58
N SER A 38 -2.29 -7.68 8.05
CA SER A 38 -0.96 -7.24 8.45
C SER A 38 -0.32 -6.31 7.42
N ILE A 39 0.81 -5.79 7.82
CA ILE A 39 1.79 -5.13 6.94
C ILE A 39 2.96 -6.08 6.70
N ALA A 40 3.82 -5.76 5.72
CA ALA A 40 5.01 -6.53 5.43
C ALA A 40 5.92 -6.69 6.66
N GLY A 41 6.40 -7.91 6.88
CA GLY A 41 7.33 -8.23 7.97
C GLY A 41 6.73 -8.33 9.38
N PHE A 42 5.45 -8.02 9.61
CA PHE A 42 4.82 -8.14 10.92
C PHE A 42 3.99 -9.42 11.05
N ASP A 43 4.27 -10.22 12.08
CA ASP A 43 3.57 -11.48 12.36
C ASP A 43 2.24 -11.24 13.07
N LEU A 44 1.18 -11.08 12.28
CA LEU A 44 -0.18 -10.87 12.76
C LEU A 44 -0.72 -12.08 13.55
N TYR A 45 -0.31 -13.31 13.15
CA TYR A 45 -0.77 -14.51 13.82
C TYR A 45 -0.36 -14.50 15.28
N LYS A 46 0.89 -14.20 15.59
CA LYS A 46 1.38 -14.06 16.97
C LYS A 46 0.67 -12.96 17.74
N ALA A 47 0.38 -11.83 17.07
CA ALA A 47 -0.34 -10.72 17.72
C ALA A 47 -1.78 -11.11 18.12
N ILE A 48 -2.44 -11.97 17.36
CA ILE A 48 -3.77 -12.47 17.73
C ILE A 48 -3.64 -13.60 18.74
N ASP A 49 -2.65 -14.48 18.61
CA ASP A 49 -2.41 -15.61 19.49
C ASP A 49 -2.12 -15.18 20.94
N CYS A 50 -1.50 -14.04 21.16
CA CYS A 50 -1.29 -13.50 22.52
C CYS A 50 -2.61 -13.16 23.24
N CYS A 51 -3.72 -13.08 22.50
CA CYS A 51 -5.07 -12.85 23.01
C CYS A 51 -5.95 -14.12 22.96
N ARG A 52 -5.36 -15.30 22.77
CA ARG A 52 -6.07 -16.58 22.54
C ARG A 52 -7.15 -16.87 23.56
N ASP A 53 -6.89 -16.58 24.83
CA ASP A 53 -7.80 -16.78 25.95
C ASP A 53 -9.09 -15.95 25.88
N LEU A 54 -9.10 -14.87 25.09
CA LEU A 54 -10.27 -14.00 24.87
C LEU A 54 -11.09 -14.41 23.65
N LEU A 55 -10.57 -15.31 22.83
CA LEU A 55 -11.16 -15.70 21.54
C LEU A 55 -11.93 -17.02 21.67
N GLU A 56 -13.10 -17.08 21.05
CA GLU A 56 -13.84 -18.35 20.87
C GLU A 56 -13.23 -19.17 19.71
N ASN A 57 -12.78 -18.47 18.66
CA ASN A 57 -12.13 -19.09 17.52
C ASN A 57 -11.25 -18.07 16.79
N PHE A 58 -10.12 -18.51 16.27
CA PHE A 58 -9.34 -17.75 15.31
C PHE A 58 -8.52 -18.70 14.41
N GLY A 59 -8.18 -18.20 13.23
CA GLY A 59 -7.35 -18.92 12.27
C GLY A 59 -6.83 -17.98 11.19
N GLY A 60 -5.70 -18.35 10.62
CA GLY A 60 -5.05 -17.54 9.58
C GLY A 60 -3.56 -17.81 9.52
N HIS A 61 -2.85 -16.84 9.01
CA HIS A 61 -1.39 -16.85 8.85
C HIS A 61 -0.81 -15.46 9.13
N ILE A 62 0.48 -15.27 8.89
CA ILE A 62 1.21 -14.04 9.23
C ILE A 62 0.63 -12.76 8.61
N TYR A 63 -0.07 -12.84 7.47
CA TYR A 63 -0.61 -11.66 6.76
C TYR A 63 -2.10 -11.44 6.95
N ALA A 64 -2.87 -12.48 7.26
CA ALA A 64 -4.30 -12.38 7.38
C ALA A 64 -4.86 -13.40 8.36
N ALA A 65 -5.85 -13.00 9.15
CA ALA A 65 -6.55 -13.89 10.07
C ALA A 65 -8.02 -13.52 10.20
N GLY A 66 -8.84 -14.55 10.54
CA GLY A 66 -10.20 -14.38 10.99
C GLY A 66 -10.31 -14.72 12.46
N LEU A 67 -11.19 -14.05 13.20
CA LEU A 67 -11.39 -14.28 14.63
C LEU A 67 -12.85 -14.08 15.04
N THR A 68 -13.21 -14.71 16.16
CA THR A 68 -14.53 -14.54 16.79
C THR A 68 -14.33 -14.48 18.31
N LEU A 69 -14.99 -13.53 18.96
CA LEU A 69 -14.92 -13.36 20.39
C LEU A 69 -16.26 -12.86 20.95
N LYS A 70 -16.44 -13.01 22.27
CA LYS A 70 -17.58 -12.44 22.97
C LYS A 70 -17.49 -10.92 22.99
N LEU A 71 -18.64 -10.24 22.98
CA LEU A 71 -18.69 -8.78 23.00
C LEU A 71 -18.02 -8.19 24.23
N GLU A 72 -18.15 -8.85 25.39
CA GLU A 72 -17.53 -8.44 26.65
C GLU A 72 -15.99 -8.42 26.58
N ASN A 73 -15.39 -9.29 25.74
CA ASN A 73 -13.94 -9.41 25.56
C ASN A 73 -13.35 -8.39 24.57
N VAL A 74 -14.17 -7.67 23.80
CA VAL A 74 -13.69 -6.79 22.72
C VAL A 74 -12.75 -5.71 23.25
N LYS A 75 -13.09 -5.11 24.39
CA LYS A 75 -12.25 -4.05 24.97
C LYS A 75 -10.88 -4.57 25.37
N GLU A 76 -10.85 -5.67 26.09
CA GLU A 76 -9.59 -6.28 26.56
C GLU A 76 -8.75 -6.81 25.37
N PHE A 77 -9.40 -7.43 24.39
CA PHE A 77 -8.73 -7.83 23.16
C PHE A 77 -8.04 -6.66 22.47
N LYS A 78 -8.76 -5.53 22.31
CA LYS A 78 -8.20 -4.32 21.72
C LYS A 78 -6.95 -3.85 22.48
N GLU A 79 -7.03 -3.72 23.79
CA GLU A 79 -5.93 -3.22 24.63
C GLU A 79 -4.70 -4.14 24.54
N ARG A 80 -4.88 -5.46 24.61
CA ARG A 80 -3.78 -6.43 24.51
C ARG A 80 -3.17 -6.47 23.10
N PHE A 81 -4.01 -6.46 22.07
CA PHE A 81 -3.56 -6.46 20.69
C PHE A 81 -2.76 -5.20 20.37
N GLU A 82 -3.29 -4.02 20.71
CA GLU A 82 -2.60 -2.75 20.50
C GLU A 82 -1.26 -2.69 21.25
N LYS A 83 -1.23 -3.18 22.49
CA LYS A 83 0.00 -3.27 23.27
C LYS A 83 1.02 -4.18 22.58
N TYR A 84 0.61 -5.39 22.19
CA TYR A 84 1.51 -6.32 21.51
C TYR A 84 2.07 -5.71 20.20
N VAL A 85 1.21 -5.10 19.39
CA VAL A 85 1.65 -4.43 18.15
C VAL A 85 2.65 -3.31 18.47
N SER A 86 2.37 -2.47 19.46
CA SER A 86 3.26 -1.34 19.81
C SER A 86 4.64 -1.79 20.29
N GLU A 87 4.72 -2.95 20.98
CA GLU A 87 5.97 -3.49 21.50
C GLU A 87 6.78 -4.29 20.48
N ASN A 88 6.15 -4.77 19.40
CA ASN A 88 6.78 -5.71 18.46
C ASN A 88 6.90 -5.16 17.02
N ILE A 89 6.28 -4.03 16.69
CA ILE A 89 6.42 -3.39 15.39
C ILE A 89 7.71 -2.55 15.36
N THR A 90 8.54 -2.74 14.34
CA THR A 90 9.77 -1.94 14.19
C THR A 90 9.48 -0.62 13.45
N ASP A 91 10.40 0.35 13.58
CA ASP A 91 10.23 1.63 12.88
C ASP A 91 10.34 1.46 11.35
N GLU A 92 11.16 0.52 10.88
CA GLU A 92 11.25 0.19 9.45
C GLU A 92 9.92 -0.37 8.92
N GLN A 93 9.22 -1.19 9.69
CA GLN A 93 7.91 -1.74 9.32
C GLN A 93 6.79 -0.70 9.25
N LYS A 94 6.98 0.48 9.84
CA LYS A 94 6.01 1.59 9.80
C LYS A 94 6.17 2.47 8.57
N ILE A 95 7.24 2.28 7.80
CA ILE A 95 7.53 3.08 6.61
C ILE A 95 7.07 2.32 5.38
N PRO A 96 6.14 2.89 4.57
CA PRO A 96 5.78 2.30 3.29
C PRO A 96 7.01 2.11 2.41
N GLN A 97 7.19 0.89 1.89
CA GLN A 97 8.29 0.57 0.99
C GLN A 97 7.72 0.23 -0.39
N ILE A 98 8.45 0.62 -1.42
CA ILE A 98 8.18 0.24 -2.80
C ILE A 98 9.35 -0.66 -3.24
N ASP A 99 9.05 -1.92 -3.51
CA ASP A 99 10.03 -2.85 -4.06
C ASP A 99 10.24 -2.52 -5.54
N ILE A 100 11.47 -2.17 -5.88
CA ILE A 100 11.87 -1.80 -7.25
C ILE A 100 12.62 -2.97 -7.86
N ASP A 101 12.12 -3.48 -9.00
CA ASP A 101 12.73 -4.61 -9.69
C ASP A 101 14.02 -4.20 -10.39
N THR A 102 14.02 -3.05 -11.06
CA THR A 102 15.24 -2.54 -11.73
C THR A 102 15.12 -1.06 -12.10
N GLU A 103 16.27 -0.46 -12.41
CA GLU A 103 16.34 0.83 -13.05
C GLU A 103 15.96 0.74 -14.54
N LEU A 104 15.25 1.75 -15.04
CA LEU A 104 14.84 1.86 -16.44
C LEU A 104 15.06 3.28 -16.92
N SER A 105 15.78 3.47 -18.01
CA SER A 105 15.93 4.78 -18.61
C SER A 105 14.69 5.19 -19.42
N LEU A 106 14.40 6.50 -19.50
CA LEU A 106 13.25 6.99 -20.28
C LEU A 106 13.29 6.55 -21.75
N SER A 107 14.47 6.37 -22.32
CA SER A 107 14.66 5.94 -23.72
C SER A 107 14.28 4.48 -23.96
N GLU A 108 14.27 3.67 -22.92
CA GLU A 108 13.89 2.25 -22.99
C GLU A 108 12.39 2.04 -22.90
N ILE A 109 11.63 3.06 -22.45
CA ILE A 109 10.17 3.03 -22.35
C ILE A 109 9.59 3.24 -23.77
N ASN A 110 9.36 2.14 -24.47
CA ASN A 110 8.84 2.12 -25.84
C ASN A 110 7.88 0.95 -26.04
N ASP A 111 7.22 0.90 -27.21
CA ASP A 111 6.20 -0.12 -27.53
C ASP A 111 6.76 -1.55 -27.40
N ASN A 112 7.99 -1.80 -27.87
CA ASN A 112 8.61 -3.11 -27.75
C ASN A 112 8.83 -3.53 -26.28
N PHE A 113 9.16 -2.58 -25.41
CA PHE A 113 9.26 -2.82 -23.97
C PHE A 113 7.89 -3.21 -23.39
N PHE A 114 6.82 -2.49 -23.71
CA PHE A 114 5.47 -2.81 -23.29
C PHE A 114 4.98 -4.16 -23.81
N ASP A 115 5.26 -4.48 -25.06
CA ASP A 115 4.91 -5.79 -25.64
C ASP A 115 5.60 -6.95 -24.90
N ARG A 116 6.85 -6.76 -24.50
CA ARG A 116 7.59 -7.75 -23.71
C ARG A 116 7.01 -7.87 -22.28
N LEU A 117 6.71 -6.75 -21.63
CA LEU A 117 6.03 -6.77 -20.32
C LEU A 117 4.69 -7.50 -20.37
N GLY A 118 3.92 -7.31 -21.46
CA GLY A 118 2.66 -8.00 -21.66
C GLY A 118 2.77 -9.54 -21.65
N GLN A 119 3.93 -10.09 -21.98
CA GLN A 119 4.16 -11.54 -21.98
C GLN A 119 4.30 -12.13 -20.56
N PHE A 120 4.52 -11.31 -19.54
CA PHE A 120 4.55 -11.77 -18.14
C PHE A 120 3.15 -11.93 -17.53
N ALA A 121 2.10 -11.43 -18.17
CA ALA A 121 0.73 -11.59 -17.70
C ALA A 121 0.26 -13.07 -17.74
N PRO A 122 -0.67 -13.52 -16.86
CA PRO A 122 -1.42 -12.69 -15.92
C PRO A 122 -0.62 -12.38 -14.63
N TYR A 123 -0.75 -11.15 -14.16
CA TYR A 123 -0.15 -10.74 -12.89
C TYR A 123 -1.03 -11.16 -11.69
N GLY A 124 -0.40 -11.43 -10.56
CA GLY A 124 -1.06 -11.85 -9.33
C GLY A 124 -0.08 -12.08 -8.19
N PRO A 125 -0.49 -12.76 -7.11
CA PRO A 125 0.45 -13.19 -6.07
C PRO A 125 1.61 -13.97 -6.67
N GLU A 126 2.84 -13.71 -6.21
CA GLU A 126 4.10 -14.32 -6.70
C GLU A 126 4.49 -14.00 -8.16
N ASN A 127 3.63 -13.29 -8.89
CA ASN A 127 3.93 -12.70 -10.20
C ASN A 127 3.39 -11.27 -10.22
N THR A 128 3.94 -10.39 -9.40
CA THR A 128 3.52 -9.00 -9.29
C THR A 128 3.90 -8.21 -10.53
N LYS A 129 3.15 -7.11 -10.79
CA LYS A 129 3.58 -6.18 -11.83
C LYS A 129 4.94 -5.62 -11.47
N PRO A 130 5.93 -5.66 -12.37
CA PRO A 130 7.23 -5.09 -12.09
C PRO A 130 7.14 -3.57 -11.92
N VAL A 131 7.93 -3.07 -10.98
CA VAL A 131 8.08 -1.65 -10.67
C VAL A 131 9.48 -1.22 -11.08
N PHE A 132 9.55 -0.18 -11.87
CA PHE A 132 10.80 0.37 -12.37
C PHE A 132 11.07 1.74 -11.76
N VAL A 133 12.34 2.10 -11.60
CA VAL A 133 12.74 3.45 -11.20
C VAL A 133 13.52 4.14 -12.31
N THR A 134 13.21 5.42 -12.53
CA THR A 134 14.06 6.30 -13.31
C THR A 134 14.55 7.44 -12.42
N PHE A 135 15.85 7.59 -12.34
CA PHE A 135 16.49 8.61 -11.51
C PHE A 135 16.68 9.92 -12.25
N ASN A 136 16.76 11.01 -11.49
CA ASN A 136 17.18 12.33 -11.94
C ASN A 136 16.35 12.89 -13.11
N VAL A 137 15.03 12.69 -13.10
CA VAL A 137 14.16 13.32 -14.10
C VAL A 137 13.79 14.75 -13.69
N ILE A 138 13.44 15.58 -14.66
CA ILE A 138 12.95 16.94 -14.47
C ILE A 138 11.63 17.15 -15.23
N ASP A 139 10.85 18.16 -14.84
CA ASP A 139 9.66 18.59 -15.58
C ASP A 139 10.05 19.08 -16.98
N ALA A 140 9.51 18.43 -18.01
CA ALA A 140 9.63 18.85 -19.40
C ALA A 140 8.69 20.02 -19.75
N GLY A 141 7.88 20.49 -18.79
CA GLY A 141 6.96 21.62 -18.91
C GLY A 141 5.48 21.26 -18.85
N GLY A 142 5.14 19.96 -18.92
CA GLY A 142 3.77 19.47 -18.98
C GLY A 142 3.22 18.91 -17.66
N CYS A 143 4.00 18.86 -16.59
CA CYS A 143 3.53 18.35 -15.29
C CYS A 143 2.45 19.25 -14.68
N LYS A 144 1.34 18.65 -14.24
CA LYS A 144 0.22 19.37 -13.63
C LYS A 144 -0.67 18.45 -12.80
N LEU A 145 -1.41 19.03 -11.87
CA LEU A 145 -2.48 18.33 -11.16
C LEU A 145 -3.66 18.07 -12.09
N VAL A 146 -4.30 16.90 -11.97
CA VAL A 146 -5.45 16.47 -12.77
C VAL A 146 -6.46 15.72 -11.90
N GLY A 147 -7.67 15.52 -12.44
CA GLY A 147 -8.80 14.92 -11.73
C GLY A 147 -9.69 15.98 -11.05
N LEU A 148 -10.93 15.60 -10.71
CA LEU A 148 -11.90 16.49 -10.09
C LEU A 148 -11.39 17.09 -8.78
N ASP A 149 -10.72 16.26 -7.97
CA ASP A 149 -10.17 16.65 -6.66
C ASP A 149 -8.69 17.07 -6.72
N GLN A 150 -8.11 17.17 -7.91
CA GLN A 150 -6.67 17.44 -8.12
C GLN A 150 -5.74 16.51 -7.32
N LYS A 151 -6.16 15.26 -7.11
CA LYS A 151 -5.40 14.23 -6.37
C LYS A 151 -4.46 13.41 -7.24
N HIS A 152 -4.50 13.62 -8.55
CA HIS A 152 -3.64 12.92 -9.50
C HIS A 152 -2.64 13.90 -10.09
N LEU A 153 -1.46 13.39 -10.41
CA LEU A 153 -0.38 14.18 -10.98
C LEU A 153 -0.08 13.66 -12.38
N LYS A 154 -0.42 14.44 -13.39
CA LYS A 154 0.08 14.19 -14.74
C LYS A 154 1.56 14.56 -14.78
N LEU A 155 2.39 13.62 -15.18
CA LEU A 155 3.81 13.79 -15.38
C LEU A 155 4.10 13.98 -16.88
N ASP A 156 5.05 14.84 -17.18
CA ASP A 156 5.71 14.99 -18.48
C ASP A 156 7.17 15.30 -18.16
N VAL A 157 8.00 14.28 -18.22
CA VAL A 157 9.36 14.32 -17.70
C VAL A 157 10.40 14.03 -18.77
N CYS A 158 11.58 14.56 -18.56
CA CYS A 158 12.77 14.27 -19.37
C CYS A 158 14.00 14.18 -18.46
N THR A 159 15.12 13.72 -18.97
CA THR A 159 16.40 13.83 -18.24
C THR A 159 17.03 15.20 -18.47
N PRO A 160 17.87 15.69 -17.55
CA PRO A 160 18.61 16.95 -17.74
C PRO A 160 19.48 16.97 -19.01
N GLU A 161 20.03 15.80 -19.35
CA GLU A 161 20.95 15.61 -20.48
C GLU A 161 20.22 15.58 -21.82
N SER A 162 18.96 15.13 -21.85
CA SER A 162 18.18 14.97 -23.09
C SER A 162 16.74 15.42 -22.92
N ARG A 163 16.46 16.64 -23.35
CA ARG A 163 15.08 17.16 -23.37
C ARG A 163 14.21 16.59 -24.49
N TYR A 164 14.82 15.83 -25.39
CA TYR A 164 14.10 15.18 -26.50
C TYR A 164 13.50 13.84 -26.09
N THR A 165 14.10 13.14 -25.14
CA THR A 165 13.57 11.88 -24.59
C THR A 165 12.59 12.22 -23.48
N ARG A 166 11.30 12.23 -23.82
CA ARG A 166 10.20 12.56 -22.91
C ARG A 166 9.38 11.32 -22.60
N CYS A 167 8.92 11.24 -21.36
CA CYS A 167 7.95 10.25 -20.94
C CYS A 167 6.78 10.94 -20.26
N SER A 168 5.56 10.53 -20.62
CA SER A 168 4.34 11.02 -19.98
C SER A 168 3.70 9.89 -19.14
N GLY A 169 3.25 10.23 -17.95
CA GLY A 169 2.60 9.29 -17.04
C GLY A 169 1.59 9.97 -16.14
N ILE A 170 0.93 9.17 -15.30
CA ILE A 170 0.01 9.65 -14.28
C ILE A 170 0.32 8.94 -12.96
N ALA A 171 0.61 9.72 -11.93
CA ALA A 171 0.59 9.26 -10.55
C ALA A 171 -0.83 9.46 -9.98
N PHE A 172 -1.46 8.35 -9.57
CA PHE A 172 -2.81 8.36 -9.05
C PHE A 172 -2.82 8.50 -7.52
N ASN A 173 -3.79 9.26 -6.99
CA ASN A 173 -4.05 9.40 -5.56
C ASN A 173 -2.80 9.79 -4.74
N VAL A 174 -2.08 10.79 -5.21
CA VAL A 174 -0.89 11.32 -4.54
C VAL A 174 -1.28 11.88 -3.17
N GLU A 175 -0.56 11.54 -2.11
CA GLU A 175 -0.91 11.89 -0.73
C GLU A 175 -0.88 13.41 -0.50
N ASP A 176 0.15 14.11 -1.00
CA ASP A 176 0.27 15.57 -0.93
C ASP A 176 0.54 16.13 -2.33
N PRO A 177 -0.50 16.21 -3.19
CA PRO A 177 -0.33 16.56 -4.58
C PRO A 177 0.20 17.99 -4.76
N GLN A 178 -0.14 18.92 -3.85
CA GLN A 178 0.30 20.29 -3.93
C GLN A 178 1.80 20.42 -3.67
N LYS A 179 2.30 19.77 -2.64
CA LYS A 179 3.73 19.72 -2.32
C LYS A 179 4.53 19.02 -3.41
N CYS A 180 3.99 17.93 -3.98
CA CYS A 180 4.62 17.23 -5.08
C CYS A 180 4.77 18.12 -6.32
N ILE A 181 3.70 18.83 -6.73
CA ILE A 181 3.78 19.69 -7.92
C ILE A 181 4.70 20.88 -7.71
N GLU A 182 4.73 21.46 -6.51
CA GLU A 182 5.67 22.54 -6.15
C GLU A 182 7.12 22.07 -6.26
N HIS A 183 7.43 20.87 -5.73
CA HIS A 183 8.75 20.27 -5.85
C HIS A 183 9.15 20.07 -7.32
N ILE A 184 8.27 19.48 -8.13
CA ILE A 184 8.48 19.25 -9.56
C ILE A 184 8.72 20.56 -10.29
N LYS A 185 7.93 21.62 -10.01
CA LYS A 185 8.07 22.94 -10.64
C LYS A 185 9.31 23.70 -10.16
N SER A 186 9.96 23.28 -9.09
CA SER A 186 11.21 23.87 -8.63
C SER A 186 12.41 23.58 -9.55
N LYS A 187 12.22 22.74 -10.57
CA LYS A 187 13.24 22.27 -11.53
C LYS A 187 14.41 21.49 -10.93
N LYS A 188 14.26 21.06 -9.67
CA LYS A 188 15.22 20.12 -9.08
C LYS A 188 14.94 18.73 -9.63
N PRO A 189 16.00 17.92 -9.88
CA PRO A 189 15.81 16.54 -10.27
C PRO A 189 15.08 15.75 -9.19
N PHE A 190 14.24 14.81 -9.63
CA PHE A 190 13.51 13.87 -8.77
C PHE A 190 13.49 12.48 -9.42
N ASN A 191 13.05 11.48 -8.64
CA ASN A 191 12.96 10.12 -9.11
C ASN A 191 11.49 9.76 -9.33
N ILE A 192 11.21 8.86 -10.27
CA ILE A 192 9.89 8.29 -10.53
C ILE A 192 9.96 6.77 -10.51
N CYS A 193 8.88 6.13 -10.02
CA CYS A 193 8.68 4.70 -10.09
C CYS A 193 7.20 4.39 -10.41
#